data_b66421952d18de8b4061c9386edabd3c
#
_entry.id   b66421952d18de8b4061c9386edabd3c
#
_cell.length_a   1.000
_cell.length_b   1.000
_cell.length_c   1.000
_cell.angle_alpha   90.00
_cell.angle_beta   90.00
_cell.angle_gamma   90.00
#
_symmetry.space_group_name_H-M   'P 1'
#
loop_
_entity.id
_entity.type
_entity.pdbx_description
1 polymer ?
#
loop_
_entity_poly.entity_id
_entity_poly.type
_entity_poly.pdbx_seq_one_letter_code
_entity_poly.pdbx_strand_id
1 'polypeptide(L)'
;MDRLFAPWRIEWVERDGTDDIDGCPFCVLPERADAREANVLAETDHAYVLLNNYPYNPGHVMVIPDEHVGDYQTLEAAVVSDHARLKQRTIEAFEAGLGPDGVNTGLNLGAASGGSIDGHLHTHMVPRWAGDTNFMPVTADTKVIVEAVADTYDTLHAAFREQAGASVSDSGAVHVEF
;
A
#
# COMPACT_ATOMS: atom_id res chain seq x y z
N MET A 1 6.62 9.11 23.13
CA MET A 1 6.72 8.36 21.87
C MET A 1 5.30 8.05 21.47
N ASP A 2 4.85 8.66 20.39
CA ASP A 2 3.50 8.43 19.88
C ASP A 2 3.42 7.02 19.32
N ARG A 3 2.36 6.29 19.65
CA ARG A 3 2.16 4.90 19.19
C ARG A 3 1.01 4.89 18.21
N LEU A 4 1.23 4.37 17.02
CA LEU A 4 0.15 4.00 16.10
C LEU A 4 -0.41 2.65 16.53
N PHE A 5 -1.70 2.61 16.82
CA PHE A 5 -2.37 1.43 17.37
C PHE A 5 -3.32 0.85 16.31
N ALA A 6 -3.09 -0.38 15.90
CA ALA A 6 -3.83 -1.06 14.83
C ALA A 6 -4.24 -2.49 15.24
N PRO A 7 -5.15 -2.67 16.24
CA PRO A 7 -5.51 -3.99 16.77
C PRO A 7 -6.18 -4.91 15.75
N TRP A 8 -6.87 -4.37 14.72
CA TRP A 8 -7.44 -5.15 13.62
C TRP A 8 -6.39 -5.92 12.81
N ARG A 9 -5.11 -5.56 12.92
CA ARG A 9 -4.02 -6.34 12.35
C ARG A 9 -3.77 -7.67 13.07
N ILE A 10 -4.45 -7.92 14.21
CA ILE A 10 -4.37 -9.19 14.90
C ILE A 10 -4.88 -10.33 14.01
N GLU A 11 -5.91 -10.08 13.20
CA GLU A 11 -6.41 -11.04 12.20
C GLU A 11 -5.33 -11.42 11.19
N TRP A 12 -4.46 -10.46 10.82
CA TRP A 12 -3.29 -10.73 10.01
C TRP A 12 -2.23 -11.56 10.74
N VAL A 13 -2.02 -11.29 12.03
CA VAL A 13 -0.99 -11.95 12.85
C VAL A 13 -1.43 -13.35 13.27
N GLU A 14 -2.72 -13.53 13.58
CA GLU A 14 -3.29 -14.79 14.09
C GLU A 14 -3.82 -15.71 12.97
N ARG A 15 -3.83 -15.28 11.72
CA ARG A 15 -4.28 -16.13 10.64
C ARG A 15 -3.41 -17.40 10.52
N ASP A 16 -4.05 -18.54 10.59
CA ASP A 16 -3.44 -19.86 10.34
C ASP A 16 -3.23 -20.08 8.83
N GLY A 17 -2.16 -19.51 8.29
CA GLY A 17 -1.84 -19.63 6.88
C GLY A 17 -2.30 -18.44 6.04
N THR A 18 -1.79 -18.36 4.83
CA THR A 18 -2.19 -17.38 3.83
C THR A 18 -3.65 -17.60 3.42
N ASP A 19 -4.43 -16.53 3.26
CA ASP A 19 -5.61 -16.59 2.39
C ASP A 19 -5.28 -17.50 1.20
N ASP A 20 -6.23 -18.20 0.61
CA ASP A 20 -6.07 -19.24 -0.44
C ASP A 20 -5.26 -18.80 -1.69
N ILE A 21 -4.17 -18.04 -1.47
CA ILE A 21 -3.23 -17.60 -2.50
C ILE A 21 -2.06 -18.56 -2.50
N ASP A 22 -2.00 -19.40 -3.54
CA ASP A 22 -0.87 -20.28 -3.78
C ASP A 22 0.32 -19.45 -4.30
N GLY A 23 1.35 -19.28 -3.48
CA GLY A 23 2.55 -18.51 -3.80
C GLY A 23 2.67 -17.15 -3.11
N CYS A 24 3.49 -16.27 -3.67
CA CYS A 24 3.69 -14.93 -3.14
C CYS A 24 2.49 -14.04 -3.47
N PRO A 25 1.78 -13.46 -2.49
CA PRO A 25 0.62 -12.61 -2.75
C PRO A 25 0.97 -11.40 -3.61
N PHE A 26 2.17 -10.85 -3.49
CA PHE A 26 2.60 -9.70 -4.29
C PHE A 26 2.91 -10.05 -5.76
N CYS A 27 3.12 -11.31 -6.08
CA CYS A 27 3.19 -11.75 -7.49
C CYS A 27 1.80 -12.07 -8.06
N VAL A 28 0.90 -12.61 -7.24
CA VAL A 28 -0.39 -13.13 -7.72
C VAL A 28 -1.46 -12.03 -7.81
N LEU A 29 -1.48 -11.07 -6.88
CA LEU A 29 -2.52 -10.04 -6.83
C LEU A 29 -2.56 -9.15 -8.08
N PRO A 30 -1.44 -8.63 -8.62
CA PRO A 30 -1.48 -7.79 -9.81
C PRO A 30 -1.90 -8.54 -11.08
N GLU A 31 -1.78 -9.87 -11.12
CA GLU A 31 -2.19 -10.69 -12.25
C GLU A 31 -3.70 -11.00 -12.28
N ARG A 32 -4.45 -10.59 -11.26
CA ARG A 32 -5.91 -10.78 -11.23
C ARG A 32 -6.61 -9.92 -12.27
N ALA A 33 -7.67 -10.47 -12.85
CA ALA A 33 -8.44 -9.80 -13.92
C ALA A 33 -9.18 -8.53 -13.45
N ASP A 34 -9.40 -8.39 -12.15
CA ASP A 34 -10.06 -7.21 -11.55
C ASP A 34 -9.13 -6.59 -10.49
N ALA A 35 -8.58 -5.44 -10.83
CA ALA A 35 -7.67 -4.69 -9.97
C ALA A 35 -8.35 -4.20 -8.68
N ARG A 36 -9.67 -3.91 -8.73
CA ARG A 36 -10.44 -3.50 -7.56
C ARG A 36 -10.57 -4.64 -6.55
N GLU A 37 -10.89 -5.85 -7.01
CA GLU A 37 -10.95 -7.03 -6.14
C GLU A 37 -9.58 -7.38 -5.56
N ALA A 38 -8.52 -7.13 -6.33
CA ALA A 38 -7.13 -7.30 -5.88
C ALA A 38 -6.60 -6.15 -5.02
N ASN A 39 -7.33 -5.02 -4.93
CA ASN A 39 -6.88 -3.77 -4.30
C ASN A 39 -5.64 -3.12 -4.95
N VAL A 40 -5.41 -3.36 -6.24
CA VAL A 40 -4.37 -2.70 -7.03
C VAL A 40 -4.89 -1.36 -7.53
N LEU A 41 -4.30 -0.26 -7.08
CA LEU A 41 -4.73 1.11 -7.40
C LEU A 41 -4.11 1.63 -8.69
N ALA A 42 -2.80 1.48 -8.82
CA ALA A 42 -2.02 2.02 -9.92
C ALA A 42 -0.82 1.13 -10.23
N GLU A 43 -0.31 1.24 -11.45
CA GLU A 43 0.82 0.44 -11.95
C GLU A 43 1.70 1.26 -12.90
N THR A 44 2.93 0.81 -13.08
CA THR A 44 3.89 1.27 -14.10
C THR A 44 4.45 0.03 -14.82
N ASP A 45 5.48 0.19 -15.64
CA ASP A 45 6.12 -0.95 -16.29
C ASP A 45 6.88 -1.89 -15.33
N HIS A 46 7.20 -1.43 -14.10
CA HIS A 46 8.07 -2.18 -13.17
C HIS A 46 7.59 -2.18 -11.71
N ALA A 47 6.47 -1.55 -11.39
CA ALA A 47 5.98 -1.48 -10.03
C ALA A 47 4.47 -1.18 -9.98
N TYR A 48 3.83 -1.50 -8.86
CA TYR A 48 2.43 -1.19 -8.65
C TYR A 48 2.14 -0.71 -7.23
N VAL A 49 0.96 -0.11 -7.02
CA VAL A 49 0.44 0.36 -5.74
C VAL A 49 -0.68 -0.54 -5.28
N LEU A 50 -0.51 -1.18 -4.12
CA LEU A 50 -1.49 -2.05 -3.49
C LEU A 50 -2.07 -1.38 -2.24
N LEU A 51 -3.40 -1.23 -2.17
CA LEU A 51 -4.08 -0.81 -0.95
C LEU A 51 -4.04 -1.95 0.08
N ASN A 52 -3.58 -1.65 1.29
CA ASN A 52 -3.42 -2.64 2.33
C ASN A 52 -4.78 -3.00 2.97
N ASN A 53 -5.15 -4.28 2.96
CA ASN A 53 -6.38 -4.80 3.56
C ASN A 53 -6.42 -4.65 5.10
N TYR A 54 -5.24 -4.55 5.73
CA TYR A 54 -5.08 -4.37 7.17
C TYR A 54 -4.34 -3.05 7.46
N PRO A 55 -4.94 -1.90 7.15
CA PRO A 55 -4.24 -0.62 7.12
C PRO A 55 -3.83 -0.17 8.53
N TYR A 56 -2.68 0.49 8.66
CA TYR A 56 -2.32 1.21 9.90
C TYR A 56 -3.18 2.46 10.10
N ASN A 57 -3.47 3.16 9.01
CA ASN A 57 -4.37 4.30 8.88
C ASN A 57 -5.15 4.20 7.56
N PRO A 58 -6.31 4.86 7.39
CA PRO A 58 -6.96 4.99 6.08
C PRO A 58 -5.94 5.42 5.01
N GLY A 59 -6.01 4.79 3.84
CA GLY A 59 -5.05 5.07 2.76
C GLY A 59 -3.66 4.40 2.90
N HIS A 60 -3.44 3.52 3.88
CA HIS A 60 -2.19 2.75 3.93
C HIS A 60 -2.03 1.91 2.66
N VAL A 61 -1.05 2.24 1.85
CA VAL A 61 -0.70 1.49 0.64
C VAL A 61 0.71 0.92 0.73
N MET A 62 1.01 0.02 -0.18
CA MET A 62 2.35 -0.48 -0.43
C MET A 62 2.71 -0.22 -1.90
N VAL A 63 3.91 0.30 -2.15
CA VAL A 63 4.50 0.40 -3.49
C VAL A 63 5.47 -0.76 -3.64
N ILE A 64 5.24 -1.59 -4.63
CA ILE A 64 5.82 -2.93 -4.77
C ILE A 64 6.43 -3.07 -6.16
N PRO A 65 7.71 -3.46 -6.31
CA PRO A 65 8.25 -3.88 -7.61
C PRO A 65 7.54 -5.13 -8.12
N ASP A 66 7.38 -5.27 -9.43
CA ASP A 66 6.80 -6.48 -10.05
C ASP A 66 7.75 -7.67 -9.91
N GLU A 67 9.04 -7.40 -9.86
CA GLU A 67 10.08 -8.41 -9.70
C GLU A 67 10.04 -9.02 -8.30
N HIS A 68 9.96 -10.36 -8.20
CA HIS A 68 10.02 -11.08 -6.93
C HIS A 68 11.44 -11.06 -6.35
N VAL A 69 11.75 -10.03 -5.59
CA VAL A 69 13.06 -9.82 -4.98
C VAL A 69 12.93 -9.25 -3.57
N GLY A 70 13.68 -9.82 -2.61
CA GLY A 70 13.72 -9.35 -1.22
C GLY A 70 14.85 -8.34 -0.95
N ASP A 71 15.84 -8.28 -1.82
CA ASP A 71 17.09 -7.54 -1.63
C ASP A 71 17.08 -6.24 -2.45
N TYR A 72 16.90 -5.09 -1.80
CA TYR A 72 16.84 -3.78 -2.46
C TYR A 72 18.07 -3.46 -3.31
N GLN A 73 19.26 -3.89 -2.87
CA GLN A 73 20.53 -3.63 -3.55
C GLN A 73 20.69 -4.41 -4.87
N THR A 74 19.82 -5.37 -5.16
CA THR A 74 19.87 -6.17 -6.39
C THR A 74 18.94 -5.67 -7.49
N LEU A 75 18.03 -4.73 -7.15
CA LEU A 75 17.11 -4.12 -8.12
C LEU A 75 17.86 -3.41 -9.25
N GLU A 76 17.41 -3.59 -10.47
CA GLU A 76 17.89 -2.83 -11.61
C GLU A 76 17.53 -1.34 -11.52
N ALA A 77 18.34 -0.47 -12.14
CA ALA A 77 18.16 0.98 -12.06
C ALA A 77 16.80 1.46 -12.59
N ALA A 78 16.25 0.79 -13.60
CA ALA A 78 14.92 1.09 -14.14
C ALA A 78 13.84 0.82 -13.08
N VAL A 79 13.86 -0.34 -12.42
CA VAL A 79 12.93 -0.73 -11.35
C VAL A 79 13.02 0.24 -10.18
N VAL A 80 14.23 0.61 -9.74
CA VAL A 80 14.44 1.60 -8.66
C VAL A 80 13.85 2.95 -9.05
N SER A 81 14.05 3.39 -10.31
CA SER A 81 13.51 4.63 -10.82
C SER A 81 11.97 4.64 -10.80
N ASP A 82 11.35 3.63 -11.38
CA ASP A 82 9.89 3.51 -11.45
C ASP A 82 9.26 3.42 -10.06
N HIS A 83 9.81 2.59 -9.19
CA HIS A 83 9.39 2.47 -7.81
C HIS A 83 9.48 3.82 -7.05
N ALA A 84 10.56 4.61 -7.29
CA ALA A 84 10.71 5.92 -6.68
C ALA A 84 9.69 6.93 -7.22
N ARG A 85 9.46 6.96 -8.54
CA ARG A 85 8.51 7.85 -9.21
C ARG A 85 7.06 7.50 -8.86
N LEU A 86 6.73 6.21 -8.77
CA LEU A 86 5.40 5.78 -8.35
C LEU A 86 5.09 6.18 -6.90
N LYS A 87 6.10 6.22 -6.00
CA LYS A 87 5.93 6.80 -4.66
C LYS A 87 5.61 8.31 -4.71
N GLN A 88 6.21 9.07 -5.63
CA GLN A 88 5.86 10.48 -5.82
C GLN A 88 4.40 10.62 -6.26
N ARG A 89 3.97 9.83 -7.26
CA ARG A 89 2.56 9.81 -7.71
C ARG A 89 1.59 9.39 -6.62
N THR A 90 2.02 8.47 -5.75
CA THR A 90 1.22 8.06 -4.59
C THR A 90 1.03 9.20 -3.58
N ILE A 91 2.06 10.04 -3.34
CA ILE A 91 1.93 11.23 -2.49
C ILE A 91 0.95 12.23 -3.12
N GLU A 92 1.05 12.49 -4.42
CA GLU A 92 0.11 13.37 -5.15
C GLU A 92 -1.34 12.85 -5.03
N ALA A 93 -1.55 11.53 -5.17
CA ALA A 93 -2.87 10.92 -4.98
C ALA A 93 -3.39 11.05 -3.54
N PHE A 94 -2.52 10.92 -2.53
CA PHE A 94 -2.88 11.15 -1.14
C PHE A 94 -3.31 12.60 -0.90
N GLU A 95 -2.54 13.56 -1.40
CA GLU A 95 -2.85 14.99 -1.25
C GLU A 95 -4.19 15.34 -1.91
N ALA A 96 -4.43 14.82 -3.13
CA ALA A 96 -5.65 15.10 -3.88
C ALA A 96 -6.89 14.39 -3.29
N GLY A 97 -6.76 13.11 -2.89
CA GLY A 97 -7.88 12.28 -2.47
C GLY A 97 -8.17 12.33 -0.97
N LEU A 98 -7.14 12.36 -0.13
CA LEU A 98 -7.29 12.20 1.32
C LEU A 98 -6.90 13.43 2.13
N GLY A 99 -6.07 14.33 1.59
CA GLY A 99 -5.60 15.53 2.27
C GLY A 99 -4.87 15.27 3.61
N PRO A 100 -3.86 14.38 3.67
CA PRO A 100 -3.14 14.14 4.92
C PRO A 100 -2.23 15.30 5.29
N ASP A 101 -1.95 15.46 6.60
CA ASP A 101 -0.96 16.43 7.10
C ASP A 101 0.49 15.96 6.84
N GLY A 102 0.70 14.68 6.53
CA GLY A 102 2.00 14.08 6.23
C GLY A 102 1.92 12.62 5.81
N VAL A 103 3.06 12.03 5.45
CA VAL A 103 3.17 10.62 5.05
C VAL A 103 4.37 9.97 5.74
N ASN A 104 4.16 8.82 6.36
CA ASN A 104 5.28 7.96 6.75
C ASN A 104 5.55 6.94 5.65
N THR A 105 6.81 6.76 5.28
CA THR A 105 7.23 5.76 4.29
C THR A 105 8.41 4.95 4.80
N GLY A 106 8.48 3.66 4.49
CA GLY A 106 9.56 2.78 4.91
C GLY A 106 9.48 1.37 4.35
N LEU A 107 10.63 0.70 4.35
CA LEU A 107 10.84 -0.69 3.93
C LEU A 107 11.30 -1.53 5.12
N ASN A 108 10.87 -2.78 5.15
CA ASN A 108 11.47 -3.79 6.01
C ASN A 108 12.47 -4.61 5.17
N LEU A 109 13.74 -4.58 5.53
CA LEU A 109 14.81 -5.29 4.84
C LEU A 109 15.41 -6.35 5.74
N GLY A 110 15.36 -7.61 5.28
CA GLY A 110 15.86 -8.77 6.02
C GLY A 110 14.96 -9.21 7.18
N ALA A 111 15.13 -10.46 7.62
CA ALA A 111 14.26 -11.13 8.57
C ALA A 111 14.14 -10.45 9.95
N ALA A 112 15.16 -9.73 10.40
CA ALA A 112 15.16 -9.05 11.70
C ALA A 112 14.35 -7.73 11.70
N SER A 113 13.90 -7.24 10.55
CA SER A 113 13.15 -5.99 10.42
C SER A 113 11.65 -6.11 10.78
N GLY A 114 11.14 -7.35 10.93
CA GLY A 114 9.75 -7.61 11.35
C GLY A 114 8.72 -7.61 10.22
N GLY A 115 9.14 -7.70 8.96
CA GLY A 115 8.25 -7.92 7.82
C GLY A 115 7.67 -9.33 7.83
N SER A 116 6.40 -9.50 7.46
CA SER A 116 5.74 -10.81 7.33
C SER A 116 5.97 -11.47 5.96
N ILE A 117 6.37 -10.69 4.96
CA ILE A 117 6.76 -11.14 3.63
C ILE A 117 8.14 -10.55 3.35
N ASP A 118 9.19 -11.31 3.63
CA ASP A 118 10.59 -10.89 3.50
C ASP A 118 11.20 -11.18 2.13
N GLY A 119 10.58 -12.09 1.36
CA GLY A 119 11.05 -12.48 0.03
C GLY A 119 10.63 -11.54 -1.10
N HIS A 120 9.79 -10.53 -0.86
CA HIS A 120 9.34 -9.58 -1.89
C HIS A 120 9.29 -8.17 -1.33
N LEU A 121 10.07 -7.28 -1.91
CA LEU A 121 10.16 -5.88 -1.49
C LEU A 121 8.82 -5.16 -1.56
N HIS A 122 8.51 -4.40 -0.54
CA HIS A 122 7.32 -3.55 -0.49
C HIS A 122 7.58 -2.34 0.39
N THR A 123 7.38 -1.15 -0.18
CA THR A 123 7.47 0.09 0.58
C THR A 123 6.12 0.47 1.14
N HIS A 124 5.98 0.48 2.46
CA HIS A 124 4.81 1.03 3.11
C HIS A 124 4.74 2.54 2.95
N MET A 125 3.55 3.05 2.64
CA MET A 125 3.23 4.48 2.65
C MET A 125 1.93 4.68 3.44
N VAL A 126 2.03 5.43 4.53
CA VAL A 126 0.95 5.60 5.50
C VAL A 126 0.61 7.08 5.63
N PRO A 127 -0.56 7.53 5.18
CA PRO A 127 -1.04 8.87 5.41
C PRO A 127 -1.20 9.16 6.91
N ARG A 128 -0.89 10.38 7.32
CA ARG A 128 -0.93 10.81 8.70
C ARG A 128 -1.68 12.13 8.85
N TRP A 129 -2.46 12.24 9.92
CA TRP A 129 -3.18 13.46 10.31
C TRP A 129 -2.83 13.87 11.72
N ALA A 130 -2.85 15.17 12.01
CA ALA A 130 -2.73 15.66 13.37
C ALA A 130 -3.85 15.08 14.23
N GLY A 131 -3.47 14.35 15.29
CA GLY A 131 -4.44 13.67 16.16
C GLY A 131 -4.97 12.33 15.61
N ASP A 132 -4.34 11.71 14.65
CA ASP A 132 -4.68 10.36 14.16
C ASP A 132 -4.48 9.26 15.22
N THR A 133 -3.85 9.59 16.33
CA THR A 133 -3.92 8.85 17.59
C THR A 133 -4.91 9.55 18.53
N ASN A 134 -5.89 8.84 19.02
CA ASN A 134 -6.92 9.41 19.86
C ASN A 134 -7.08 8.68 21.22
N PHE A 135 -8.04 9.10 22.01
CA PHE A 135 -8.34 8.60 23.34
C PHE A 135 -8.80 7.11 23.37
N MET A 136 -9.41 6.60 22.30
CA MET A 136 -9.97 5.24 22.27
C MET A 136 -8.93 4.13 22.48
N PRO A 137 -7.71 4.20 21.92
CA PRO A 137 -6.65 3.22 22.22
C PRO A 137 -6.24 3.18 23.70
N VAL A 138 -6.35 4.32 24.40
CA VAL A 138 -5.96 4.42 25.81
C VAL A 138 -7.02 3.84 26.74
N THR A 139 -8.29 3.99 26.41
CA THR A 139 -9.41 3.63 27.30
C THR A 139 -10.06 2.29 26.96
N ALA A 140 -10.04 1.89 25.68
CA ALA A 140 -10.77 0.71 25.23
C ALA A 140 -9.90 -0.24 24.38
N ASP A 141 -8.59 0.03 24.27
CA ASP A 141 -7.67 -0.74 23.43
C ASP A 141 -8.18 -0.89 21.98
N THR A 142 -8.88 0.13 21.49
CA THR A 142 -9.59 0.12 20.21
C THR A 142 -9.30 1.39 19.42
N LYS A 143 -8.95 1.26 18.15
CA LYS A 143 -8.91 2.37 17.19
C LYS A 143 -10.20 2.37 16.37
N VAL A 144 -10.81 3.53 16.24
CA VAL A 144 -11.90 3.72 15.29
C VAL A 144 -11.31 3.94 13.90
N ILE A 145 -11.60 3.03 12.96
CA ILE A 145 -11.34 3.25 11.53
C ILE A 145 -12.54 4.02 11.01
N VAL A 146 -12.26 5.20 10.47
CA VAL A 146 -13.31 6.15 10.06
C VAL A 146 -13.83 5.87 8.66
N GLU A 147 -13.13 5.02 7.87
CA GLU A 147 -13.45 4.77 6.47
C GLU A 147 -13.24 3.30 6.10
N ALA A 148 -14.14 2.75 5.28
CA ALA A 148 -14.00 1.40 4.75
C ALA A 148 -12.88 1.34 3.70
N VAL A 149 -12.19 0.20 3.59
CA VAL A 149 -11.11 -0.01 2.59
C VAL A 149 -11.64 0.23 1.17
N ALA A 150 -12.89 -0.18 0.88
CA ALA A 150 -13.50 0.00 -0.43
C ALA A 150 -13.72 1.48 -0.79
N ASP A 151 -14.14 2.32 0.16
CA ASP A 151 -14.34 3.76 -0.07
C ASP A 151 -12.98 4.46 -0.26
N THR A 152 -11.97 4.06 0.53
CA THR A 152 -10.60 4.52 0.36
C THR A 152 -10.04 4.13 -1.01
N TYR A 153 -10.33 2.91 -1.49
CA TYR A 153 -9.93 2.48 -2.83
C TYR A 153 -10.51 3.41 -3.90
N ASP A 154 -11.83 3.65 -3.88
CA ASP A 154 -12.49 4.50 -4.87
C ASP A 154 -11.94 5.92 -4.89
N THR A 155 -11.68 6.47 -3.71
CA THR A 155 -11.11 7.82 -3.56
C THR A 155 -9.70 7.91 -4.15
N LEU A 156 -8.81 6.98 -3.79
CA LEU A 156 -7.43 6.99 -4.29
C LEU A 156 -7.34 6.62 -5.76
N HIS A 157 -8.12 5.65 -6.23
CA HIS A 157 -8.17 5.29 -7.64
C HIS A 157 -8.61 6.47 -8.52
N ALA A 158 -9.63 7.23 -8.08
CA ALA A 158 -10.04 8.45 -8.77
C ALA A 158 -8.90 9.49 -8.81
N ALA A 159 -8.20 9.68 -7.68
CA ALA A 159 -7.07 10.61 -7.61
C ALA A 159 -5.90 10.22 -8.53
N PHE A 160 -5.59 8.93 -8.66
CA PHE A 160 -4.58 8.46 -9.63
C PHE A 160 -5.02 8.72 -11.08
N ARG A 161 -6.28 8.49 -11.42
CA ARG A 161 -6.81 8.69 -12.78
C ARG A 161 -6.72 10.13 -13.28
N GLU A 162 -6.75 11.09 -12.38
CA GLU A 162 -6.67 12.53 -12.72
C GLU A 162 -5.21 13.03 -12.91
N GLN A 163 -4.22 12.20 -12.65
CA GLN A 163 -2.81 12.58 -12.81
C GLN A 163 -2.43 12.64 -14.30
N ALA A 164 -1.44 13.51 -14.60
CA ALA A 164 -0.89 13.59 -15.96
C ALA A 164 -0.20 12.27 -16.35
N GLY A 165 -0.47 11.78 -17.57
CA GLY A 165 0.05 10.50 -18.07
C GLY A 165 -0.68 9.26 -17.54
N ALA A 166 -1.81 9.43 -16.82
CA ALA A 166 -2.61 8.33 -16.34
C ALA A 166 -3.55 7.79 -17.43
N SER A 167 -3.67 6.48 -17.50
CA SER A 167 -4.66 5.74 -18.29
C SER A 167 -5.17 4.55 -17.49
N VAL A 168 -6.35 4.03 -17.82
CA VAL A 168 -6.89 2.86 -17.11
C VAL A 168 -6.58 1.61 -17.94
N SER A 169 -5.93 0.62 -17.32
CA SER A 169 -5.60 -0.66 -17.95
C SER A 169 -6.83 -1.59 -18.07
N ASP A 170 -6.66 -2.69 -18.77
CA ASP A 170 -7.74 -3.68 -18.98
C ASP A 170 -8.19 -4.33 -17.65
N SER A 171 -7.31 -4.44 -16.65
CA SER A 171 -7.64 -4.91 -15.31
C SER A 171 -8.44 -3.90 -14.48
N GLY A 172 -8.41 -2.62 -14.90
CA GLY A 172 -8.99 -1.50 -14.16
C GLY A 172 -7.99 -0.76 -13.27
N ALA A 173 -6.74 -1.18 -13.14
CA ALA A 173 -5.71 -0.41 -12.47
C ALA A 173 -5.35 0.86 -13.27
N VAL A 174 -4.83 1.89 -12.60
CA VAL A 174 -4.38 3.10 -13.28
C VAL A 174 -2.92 2.94 -13.71
N HIS A 175 -2.66 2.83 -15.01
CA HIS A 175 -1.30 2.87 -15.53
C HIS A 175 -0.81 4.32 -15.58
N VAL A 176 0.38 4.56 -15.00
CA VAL A 176 1.01 5.90 -14.89
C VAL A 176 2.31 5.91 -15.67
N GLU A 177 2.36 6.73 -16.73
CA GLU A 177 3.58 7.00 -17.49
C GLU A 177 4.37 8.19 -16.90
N PHE A 178 5.71 8.16 -17.07
CA PHE A 178 6.62 9.20 -16.56
C PHE A 178 7.41 9.91 -17.64
#